data_1b2f5279ba4db6f467cc74f20b9a9b09
#
_entry.id   1b2f5279ba4db6f467cc74f20b9a9b09
#
_cell.length_a   1.000
_cell.length_b   1.000
_cell.length_c   1.000
_cell.angle_alpha   90.00
_cell.angle_beta   90.00
_cell.angle_gamma   90.00
#
_symmetry.space_group_name_H-M   'P 1'
#
loop_
_entity.id
_entity.type
_entity.pdbx_description
1 polymer ?
#
loop_
_entity_poly.entity_id
_entity_poly.type
_entity_poly.pdbx_seq_one_letter_code
_entity_poly.pdbx_strand_id
1 'polypeptide(L)'
;SFFYGFAGSIYFNDIRAALDGEFNIGLVVGAIFVLAAILFKLSAAPLHIWTPDVYEGAPVSAVTYFAVAQKVGVLIVLINFVTLVTGNYLRVSVDLINIAAILSIFIGALGAMMQSSLKRLMAYSTILNVGYVLIAISLHSEEGFRSAIIYMVIYVIGTIGFFTCLV
;
A
#
# COMPACT_ATOMS: atom_id res chain seq x y z
N SER A 1 -5.21 -15.56 9.61
CA SER A 1 -5.37 -16.42 10.80
C SER A 1 -6.09 -15.71 11.94
N PHE A 2 -5.71 -14.47 12.34
CA PHE A 2 -6.40 -13.74 13.42
C PHE A 2 -7.88 -13.47 13.10
N PHE A 3 -8.22 -12.98 11.91
CA PHE A 3 -9.62 -12.81 11.53
C PHE A 3 -10.40 -14.13 11.64
N TYR A 4 -9.86 -15.23 11.12
CA TYR A 4 -10.50 -16.53 11.23
C TYR A 4 -10.69 -16.97 12.70
N GLY A 5 -9.70 -16.73 13.54
CA GLY A 5 -9.77 -17.09 14.96
C GLY A 5 -10.86 -16.35 15.75
N PHE A 6 -11.17 -15.12 15.39
CA PHE A 6 -12.15 -14.29 16.11
C PHE A 6 -13.49 -14.11 15.36
N ALA A 7 -13.49 -14.14 14.03
CA ALA A 7 -14.71 -14.03 13.23
C ALA A 7 -15.30 -15.41 12.84
N GLY A 8 -14.53 -16.49 12.98
CA GLY A 8 -14.96 -17.85 12.60
C GLY A 8 -15.05 -18.09 11.10
N SER A 9 -14.75 -17.11 10.27
CA SER A 9 -14.87 -17.15 8.81
C SER A 9 -13.72 -16.42 8.11
N ILE A 10 -13.51 -16.77 6.82
CA ILE A 10 -12.58 -16.08 5.91
C ILE A 10 -13.31 -15.19 4.90
N TYR A 11 -14.64 -15.23 4.85
CA TYR A 11 -15.43 -14.44 3.93
C TYR A 11 -15.54 -12.99 4.41
N PHE A 12 -15.37 -12.03 3.49
CA PHE A 12 -15.41 -10.61 3.79
C PHE A 12 -16.70 -10.14 4.45
N ASN A 13 -17.85 -10.70 4.04
CA ASN A 13 -19.14 -10.34 4.61
C ASN A 13 -19.27 -10.76 6.09
N ASP A 14 -18.77 -11.95 6.44
CA ASP A 14 -18.81 -12.45 7.80
C ASP A 14 -17.82 -11.67 8.70
N ILE A 15 -16.65 -11.34 8.16
CA ILE A 15 -15.67 -10.49 8.85
C ILE A 15 -16.27 -9.10 9.12
N ARG A 16 -16.99 -8.52 8.14
CA ARG A 16 -17.69 -7.26 8.31
C ARG A 16 -18.74 -7.33 9.43
N ALA A 17 -19.56 -8.37 9.42
CA ALA A 17 -20.55 -8.59 10.47
C ALA A 17 -19.89 -8.72 11.87
N ALA A 18 -18.73 -9.37 11.95
CA ALA A 18 -17.96 -9.47 13.20
C ALA A 18 -17.34 -8.13 13.63
N LEU A 19 -16.95 -7.26 12.67
CA LEU A 19 -16.43 -5.92 12.95
C LEU A 19 -17.54 -4.94 13.37
N ASP A 20 -18.75 -5.12 12.88
CA ASP A 20 -19.93 -4.32 13.27
C ASP A 20 -20.53 -4.76 14.64
N GLY A 21 -20.09 -5.90 15.19
CA GLY A 21 -20.48 -6.42 16.50
C GLY A 21 -19.77 -5.76 17.68
N GLU A 22 -19.66 -6.49 18.81
CA GLU A 22 -18.95 -5.99 19.98
C GLU A 22 -17.46 -5.78 19.69
N PHE A 23 -16.88 -4.72 20.28
CA PHE A 23 -15.47 -4.38 20.13
C PHE A 23 -14.58 -5.52 20.65
N ASN A 24 -13.73 -6.07 19.77
CA ASN A 24 -12.82 -7.16 20.09
C ASN A 24 -11.38 -6.79 19.72
N ILE A 25 -10.51 -6.75 20.73
CA ILE A 25 -9.08 -6.44 20.55
C ILE A 25 -8.40 -7.39 19.56
N GLY A 26 -8.80 -8.66 19.52
CA GLY A 26 -8.26 -9.64 18.58
C GLY A 26 -8.54 -9.29 17.12
N LEU A 27 -9.71 -8.71 16.81
CA LEU A 27 -10.04 -8.22 15.48
C LEU A 27 -9.23 -6.97 15.12
N VAL A 28 -8.97 -6.07 16.09
CA VAL A 28 -8.07 -4.91 15.89
C VAL A 28 -6.67 -5.38 15.49
N VAL A 29 -6.10 -6.31 16.26
CA VAL A 29 -4.77 -6.88 15.99
C VAL A 29 -4.76 -7.54 14.61
N GLY A 30 -5.82 -8.29 14.27
CA GLY A 30 -5.98 -8.90 12.94
C GLY A 30 -5.97 -7.85 11.82
N ALA A 31 -6.71 -6.76 11.97
CA ALA A 31 -6.76 -5.66 11.01
C ALA A 31 -5.40 -4.99 10.82
N ILE A 32 -4.68 -4.72 11.93
CA ILE A 32 -3.34 -4.14 11.89
C ILE A 32 -2.36 -5.04 11.13
N PHE A 33 -2.37 -6.35 11.38
CA PHE A 33 -1.49 -7.28 10.67
C PHE A 33 -1.80 -7.39 9.18
N VAL A 34 -3.08 -7.40 8.79
CA VAL A 34 -3.46 -7.40 7.37
C VAL A 34 -3.04 -6.10 6.71
N LEU A 35 -3.28 -4.95 7.36
CA LEU A 35 -2.86 -3.66 6.85
C LEU A 35 -1.32 -3.58 6.72
N ALA A 36 -0.58 -4.04 7.71
CA ALA A 36 0.88 -4.10 7.64
C ALA A 36 1.37 -4.95 6.46
N ALA A 37 0.75 -6.11 6.21
CA ALA A 37 1.09 -6.95 5.06
C ALA A 37 0.81 -6.25 3.71
N ILE A 38 -0.30 -5.51 3.62
CA ILE A 38 -0.64 -4.71 2.43
C ILE A 38 0.38 -3.58 2.23
N LEU A 39 0.69 -2.83 3.28
CA LEU A 39 1.67 -1.72 3.24
C LEU A 39 3.08 -2.23 2.89
N PHE A 40 3.49 -3.38 3.41
CA PHE A 40 4.74 -4.03 3.04
C PHE A 40 4.79 -4.32 1.54
N LYS A 41 3.74 -4.91 0.98
CA LYS A 41 3.66 -5.22 -0.46
C LYS A 41 3.57 -3.97 -1.35
N LEU A 42 2.98 -2.88 -0.87
CA LEU A 42 2.99 -1.59 -1.55
C LEU A 42 4.34 -0.88 -1.48
N SER A 43 5.26 -1.34 -0.65
CA SER A 43 6.53 -0.67 -0.34
C SER A 43 6.34 0.64 0.41
N ALA A 44 5.32 0.74 1.26
CA ALA A 44 5.09 1.90 2.09
C ALA A 44 6.06 1.92 3.28
N ALA A 45 6.52 3.11 3.68
CA ALA A 45 7.33 3.24 4.88
C ALA A 45 6.47 3.02 6.14
N PRO A 46 7.03 2.41 7.21
CA PRO A 46 8.44 2.02 7.38
C PRO A 46 8.82 0.67 6.77
N LEU A 47 7.88 -0.06 6.16
CA LEU A 47 8.05 -1.42 5.66
C LEU A 47 8.66 -1.51 4.24
N HIS A 48 9.29 -0.43 3.77
CA HIS A 48 9.82 -0.26 2.41
C HIS A 48 11.25 -0.80 2.20
N ILE A 49 11.95 -1.21 3.25
CA ILE A 49 13.41 -1.45 3.26
C ILE A 49 13.87 -2.42 2.17
N TRP A 50 13.05 -3.40 1.81
CA TRP A 50 13.35 -4.39 0.78
C TRP A 50 13.37 -3.84 -0.65
N THR A 51 12.66 -2.73 -0.92
CA THR A 51 12.36 -2.26 -2.28
C THR A 51 13.60 -1.73 -3.02
N PRO A 52 14.46 -0.88 -2.44
CA PRO A 52 15.65 -0.37 -3.13
C PRO A 52 16.61 -1.49 -3.54
N ASP A 53 16.83 -2.47 -2.67
CA ASP A 53 17.78 -3.55 -2.91
C ASP A 53 17.27 -4.55 -3.95
N VAL A 54 15.96 -4.85 -3.92
CA VAL A 54 15.33 -5.71 -4.94
C VAL A 54 15.32 -5.02 -6.31
N TYR A 55 15.06 -3.72 -6.38
CA TYR A 55 15.06 -3.00 -7.66
C TYR A 55 16.46 -2.93 -8.26
N GLU A 56 17.50 -2.77 -7.45
CA GLU A 56 18.87 -2.73 -7.92
C GLU A 56 19.36 -4.10 -8.41
N GLY A 57 19.09 -5.15 -7.64
CA GLY A 57 19.62 -6.50 -7.89
C GLY A 57 18.84 -7.32 -8.94
N ALA A 58 17.57 -7.01 -9.17
CA ALA A 58 16.74 -7.79 -10.09
C ALA A 58 16.88 -7.35 -11.55
N PRO A 59 16.61 -8.26 -12.52
CA PRO A 59 16.48 -7.91 -13.93
C PRO A 59 15.37 -6.87 -14.15
N VAL A 60 15.54 -5.99 -15.15
CA VAL A 60 14.60 -4.89 -15.42
C VAL A 60 13.17 -5.38 -15.62
N SER A 61 12.98 -6.50 -16.31
CA SER A 61 11.66 -7.10 -16.52
C SER A 61 10.95 -7.50 -15.21
N ALA A 62 11.68 -8.08 -14.27
CA ALA A 62 11.14 -8.42 -12.94
C ALA A 62 10.82 -7.17 -12.12
N VAL A 63 11.70 -6.16 -12.16
CA VAL A 63 11.46 -4.87 -11.50
C VAL A 63 10.20 -4.20 -12.03
N THR A 64 10.01 -4.19 -13.36
CA THR A 64 8.82 -3.63 -14.00
C THR A 64 7.54 -4.34 -13.53
N TYR A 65 7.57 -5.66 -13.43
CA TYR A 65 6.43 -6.44 -12.90
C TYR A 65 6.11 -6.04 -11.46
N PHE A 66 7.11 -5.96 -10.57
CA PHE A 66 6.90 -5.55 -9.18
C PHE A 66 6.45 -4.10 -9.03
N ALA A 67 6.95 -3.22 -9.90
CA ALA A 67 6.59 -1.81 -9.87
C ALA A 67 5.16 -1.53 -10.37
N VAL A 68 4.63 -2.37 -11.26
CA VAL A 68 3.37 -2.15 -11.97
C VAL A 68 2.29 -3.15 -11.53
N ALA A 69 2.38 -4.40 -11.98
CA ALA A 69 1.30 -5.37 -11.85
C ALA A 69 0.97 -5.69 -10.38
N GLN A 70 2.00 -5.91 -9.57
CA GLN A 70 1.81 -6.21 -8.15
C GLN A 70 1.15 -5.04 -7.42
N LYS A 71 1.53 -3.79 -7.71
CA LYS A 71 1.00 -2.62 -6.99
C LYS A 71 -0.45 -2.34 -7.31
N VAL A 72 -0.86 -2.50 -8.56
CA VAL A 72 -2.27 -2.37 -8.96
C VAL A 72 -3.13 -3.40 -8.22
N GLY A 73 -2.70 -4.67 -8.20
CA GLY A 73 -3.44 -5.70 -7.48
C GLY A 73 -3.55 -5.43 -5.98
N VAL A 74 -2.46 -5.01 -5.35
CA VAL A 74 -2.45 -4.71 -3.90
C VAL A 74 -3.24 -3.44 -3.57
N LEU A 75 -3.28 -2.43 -4.47
CA LEU A 75 -4.11 -1.25 -4.31
C LEU A 75 -5.61 -1.62 -4.25
N ILE A 76 -6.07 -2.49 -5.14
CA ILE A 76 -7.46 -2.96 -5.14
C ILE A 76 -7.79 -3.67 -3.82
N VAL A 77 -6.87 -4.50 -3.32
CA VAL A 77 -7.03 -5.17 -2.02
C VAL A 77 -7.08 -4.16 -0.88
N LEU A 78 -6.24 -3.11 -0.92
CA LEU A 78 -6.25 -2.05 0.10
C LEU A 78 -7.58 -1.28 0.11
N ILE A 79 -8.10 -0.89 -1.05
CA ILE A 79 -9.39 -0.19 -1.16
C ILE A 79 -10.51 -1.09 -0.59
N ASN A 80 -10.57 -2.36 -1.00
CA ASN A 80 -11.55 -3.30 -0.48
C ASN A 80 -11.41 -3.50 1.04
N PHE A 81 -10.19 -3.54 1.56
CA PHE A 81 -9.95 -3.66 2.99
C PHE A 81 -10.43 -2.44 3.75
N VAL A 82 -10.12 -1.24 3.28
CA VAL A 82 -10.53 0.02 3.93
C VAL A 82 -12.05 0.20 3.87
N THR A 83 -12.71 -0.21 2.80
CA THR A 83 -14.19 -0.19 2.70
C THR A 83 -14.87 -1.24 3.56
N LEU A 84 -14.17 -2.34 3.90
CA LEU A 84 -14.67 -3.39 4.78
C LEU A 84 -14.64 -2.96 6.25
N VAL A 85 -13.59 -2.25 6.65
CA VAL A 85 -13.35 -1.86 8.04
C VAL A 85 -14.23 -0.68 8.42
N THR A 86 -15.01 -0.80 9.50
CA THR A 86 -15.99 0.18 9.96
C THR A 86 -15.75 0.61 11.41
N GLY A 87 -16.45 1.66 11.85
CA GLY A 87 -16.47 2.09 13.25
C GLY A 87 -15.08 2.44 13.83
N ASN A 88 -14.79 1.95 15.02
CA ASN A 88 -13.52 2.19 15.72
C ASN A 88 -12.31 1.57 15.02
N TYR A 89 -12.50 0.45 14.31
CA TYR A 89 -11.45 -0.21 13.54
C TYR A 89 -10.99 0.65 12.36
N LEU A 90 -11.92 1.39 11.74
CA LEU A 90 -11.62 2.32 10.65
C LEU A 90 -10.67 3.42 11.12
N ARG A 91 -10.94 4.04 12.28
CA ARG A 91 -10.09 5.12 12.81
C ARG A 91 -8.65 4.66 12.97
N VAL A 92 -8.42 3.51 13.62
CA VAL A 92 -7.07 2.95 13.79
C VAL A 92 -6.39 2.69 12.45
N SER A 93 -7.12 2.14 11.47
CA SER A 93 -6.60 1.83 10.14
C SER A 93 -6.24 3.11 9.36
N VAL A 94 -7.07 4.16 9.43
CA VAL A 94 -6.83 5.45 8.78
C VAL A 94 -5.61 6.14 9.40
N ASP A 95 -5.47 6.13 10.72
CA ASP A 95 -4.33 6.75 11.40
C ASP A 95 -3.01 6.07 10.99
N LEU A 96 -3.00 4.73 10.90
CA LEU A 96 -1.83 3.98 10.42
C LEU A 96 -1.52 4.27 8.95
N ILE A 97 -2.53 4.38 8.08
CA ILE A 97 -2.35 4.73 6.68
C ILE A 97 -1.77 6.15 6.56
N ASN A 98 -2.26 7.12 7.34
CA ASN A 98 -1.74 8.48 7.36
C ASN A 98 -0.26 8.54 7.77
N ILE A 99 0.10 7.85 8.85
CA ILE A 99 1.49 7.77 9.31
C ILE A 99 2.36 7.16 8.21
N ALA A 100 1.93 6.04 7.62
CA ALA A 100 2.67 5.38 6.55
C ALA A 100 2.79 6.28 5.30
N ALA A 101 1.77 7.05 4.96
CA ALA A 101 1.77 7.98 3.84
C ALA A 101 2.80 9.10 4.04
N ILE A 102 2.77 9.76 5.20
CA ILE A 102 3.70 10.84 5.54
C ILE A 102 5.14 10.32 5.52
N LEU A 103 5.40 9.20 6.20
CA LEU A 103 6.73 8.60 6.22
C LEU A 103 7.20 8.20 4.82
N SER A 104 6.32 7.67 3.98
CA SER A 104 6.66 7.28 2.60
C SER A 104 7.04 8.48 1.75
N ILE A 105 6.33 9.61 1.89
CA ILE A 105 6.66 10.84 1.17
C ILE A 105 8.03 11.36 1.60
N PHE A 106 8.28 11.48 2.90
CA PHE A 106 9.55 12.00 3.41
C PHE A 106 10.72 11.08 3.05
N ILE A 107 10.62 9.80 3.34
CA ILE A 107 11.70 8.83 3.08
C ILE A 107 11.91 8.66 1.57
N GLY A 108 10.83 8.61 0.79
CA GLY A 108 10.90 8.49 -0.65
C GLY A 108 11.58 9.71 -1.30
N ALA A 109 11.20 10.92 -0.90
CA ALA A 109 11.78 12.15 -1.43
C ALA A 109 13.27 12.28 -1.07
N LEU A 110 13.60 12.20 0.23
CA LEU A 110 14.98 12.34 0.70
C LEU A 110 15.87 11.19 0.19
N GLY A 111 15.34 9.97 0.19
CA GLY A 111 16.07 8.81 -0.32
C GLY A 111 16.38 8.93 -1.81
N ALA A 112 15.44 9.41 -2.63
CA ALA A 112 15.65 9.60 -4.06
C ALA A 112 16.77 10.61 -4.37
N MET A 113 16.85 11.71 -3.61
CA MET A 113 17.88 12.76 -3.81
C MET A 113 19.31 12.25 -3.58
N MET A 114 19.48 11.19 -2.81
CA MET A 114 20.81 10.67 -2.44
C MET A 114 21.27 9.51 -3.34
N GLN A 115 20.49 9.13 -4.36
CA GLN A 115 20.82 7.97 -5.19
C GLN A 115 21.63 8.34 -6.43
N SER A 116 22.65 7.52 -6.70
CA SER A 116 23.43 7.55 -7.95
C SER A 116 22.94 6.49 -8.97
N SER A 117 22.29 5.45 -8.51
CA SER A 117 21.74 4.37 -9.35
C SER A 117 20.32 4.71 -9.80
N LEU A 118 20.05 4.65 -11.13
CA LEU A 118 18.71 4.89 -11.68
C LEU A 118 17.66 3.91 -11.17
N LYS A 119 18.03 2.64 -10.97
CA LYS A 119 17.11 1.64 -10.42
C LYS A 119 16.73 1.95 -8.97
N ARG A 120 17.69 2.34 -8.13
CA ARG A 120 17.41 2.75 -6.74
C ARG A 120 16.63 4.06 -6.68
N LEU A 121 16.92 5.02 -7.56
CA LEU A 121 16.15 6.25 -7.68
C LEU A 121 14.68 5.93 -7.97
N MET A 122 14.39 5.02 -8.90
CA MET A 122 13.02 4.58 -9.21
C MET A 122 12.37 3.82 -8.05
N ALA A 123 13.13 3.09 -7.26
CA ALA A 123 12.62 2.45 -6.04
C ALA A 123 12.13 3.49 -5.03
N TYR A 124 12.92 4.52 -4.73
CA TYR A 124 12.52 5.61 -3.84
C TYR A 124 11.40 6.47 -4.42
N SER A 125 11.41 6.74 -5.73
CA SER A 125 10.28 7.35 -6.42
C SER A 125 9.00 6.55 -6.26
N THR A 126 9.09 5.23 -6.31
CA THR A 126 7.94 4.34 -6.07
C THR A 126 7.40 4.47 -4.64
N ILE A 127 8.28 4.53 -3.64
CA ILE A 127 7.89 4.72 -2.23
C ILE A 127 7.17 6.07 -2.05
N LEU A 128 7.69 7.13 -2.66
CA LEU A 128 7.09 8.46 -2.67
C LEU A 128 5.68 8.45 -3.28
N ASN A 129 5.54 7.86 -4.47
CA ASN A 129 4.26 7.79 -5.19
C ASN A 129 3.21 6.97 -4.43
N VAL A 130 3.61 5.89 -3.77
CA VAL A 130 2.74 5.13 -2.86
C VAL A 130 2.25 6.02 -1.72
N GLY A 131 3.09 6.91 -1.18
CA GLY A 131 2.67 7.87 -0.16
C GLY A 131 1.52 8.77 -0.63
N TYR A 132 1.54 9.29 -1.85
CA TYR A 132 0.43 10.09 -2.40
C TYR A 132 -0.85 9.28 -2.56
N VAL A 133 -0.75 8.04 -3.02
CA VAL A 133 -1.89 7.14 -3.12
C VAL A 133 -2.51 6.86 -1.75
N LEU A 134 -1.69 6.64 -0.73
CA LEU A 134 -2.15 6.39 0.63
C LEU A 134 -2.89 7.59 1.23
N ILE A 135 -2.46 8.84 0.96
CA ILE A 135 -3.19 10.04 1.38
C ILE A 135 -4.59 10.05 0.76
N ALA A 136 -4.70 9.77 -0.54
CA ALA A 136 -6.00 9.74 -1.21
C ALA A 136 -6.94 8.68 -0.61
N ILE A 137 -6.41 7.51 -0.26
CA ILE A 137 -7.19 6.42 0.36
C ILE A 137 -7.60 6.76 1.80
N SER A 138 -6.76 7.47 2.54
CA SER A 138 -7.02 7.82 3.95
C SER A 138 -8.21 8.77 4.12
N LEU A 139 -8.62 9.49 3.07
CA LEU A 139 -9.83 10.31 3.07
C LEU A 139 -11.12 9.50 3.20
N HIS A 140 -11.06 8.18 2.97
CA HIS A 140 -12.20 7.25 3.05
C HIS A 140 -13.46 7.78 2.34
N SER A 141 -13.27 8.38 1.17
CA SER A 141 -14.32 8.95 0.33
C SER A 141 -14.27 8.35 -1.07
N GLU A 142 -15.42 8.35 -1.77
CA GLU A 142 -15.44 7.90 -3.17
C GLU A 142 -14.50 8.71 -4.06
N GLU A 143 -14.41 10.01 -3.83
CA GLU A 143 -13.51 10.90 -4.57
C GLU A 143 -12.03 10.57 -4.28
N GLY A 144 -11.70 10.24 -3.03
CA GLY A 144 -10.38 9.79 -2.63
C GLY A 144 -9.98 8.49 -3.34
N PHE A 145 -10.87 7.50 -3.37
CA PHE A 145 -10.62 6.24 -4.06
C PHE A 145 -10.49 6.42 -5.58
N ARG A 146 -11.34 7.24 -6.20
CA ARG A 146 -11.22 7.59 -7.64
C ARG A 146 -9.89 8.26 -7.94
N SER A 147 -9.48 9.22 -7.12
CA SER A 147 -8.20 9.92 -7.25
C SER A 147 -7.01 8.97 -7.13
N ALA A 148 -7.05 8.04 -6.16
CA ALA A 148 -6.02 7.02 -5.99
C ALA A 148 -5.88 6.12 -7.23
N ILE A 149 -7.01 5.70 -7.82
CA ILE A 149 -7.04 4.86 -9.03
C ILE A 149 -6.47 5.62 -10.23
N ILE A 150 -6.93 6.86 -10.46
CA ILE A 150 -6.44 7.70 -11.58
C ILE A 150 -4.93 7.93 -11.45
N TYR A 151 -4.47 8.28 -10.24
CA TYR A 151 -3.05 8.47 -9.98
C TYR A 151 -2.23 7.21 -10.26
N MET A 152 -2.74 6.05 -9.83
CA MET A 152 -2.05 4.77 -10.08
C MET A 152 -1.97 4.44 -11.57
N VAL A 153 -2.99 4.74 -12.37
CA VAL A 153 -2.95 4.54 -13.84
C VAL A 153 -1.87 5.40 -14.47
N ILE A 154 -1.77 6.68 -14.10
CA ILE A 154 -0.74 7.59 -14.60
C ILE A 154 0.65 7.09 -14.18
N TYR A 155 0.81 6.67 -12.93
CA TYR A 155 2.05 6.10 -12.40
C TYR A 155 2.49 4.85 -13.19
N VAL A 156 1.56 3.95 -13.49
CA VAL A 156 1.81 2.72 -14.27
C VAL A 156 2.35 3.06 -15.66
N ILE A 157 1.69 3.96 -16.38
CA ILE A 157 2.11 4.37 -17.73
C ILE A 157 3.52 4.97 -17.70
N GLY A 158 3.77 5.89 -16.76
CA GLY A 158 5.09 6.52 -16.60
C GLY A 158 6.19 5.52 -16.24
N THR A 159 5.89 4.58 -15.35
CA THR A 159 6.84 3.55 -14.90
C THR A 159 7.18 2.56 -16.01
N ILE A 160 6.20 2.10 -16.79
CA ILE A 160 6.45 1.25 -17.96
C ILE A 160 7.30 2.00 -18.97
N GLY A 161 6.96 3.25 -19.29
CA GLY A 161 7.75 4.07 -20.21
C GLY A 161 9.22 4.22 -19.78
N PHE A 162 9.44 4.48 -18.49
CA PHE A 162 10.79 4.61 -17.94
C PHE A 162 11.59 3.30 -18.07
N PHE A 163 11.02 2.18 -17.62
CA PHE A 163 11.74 0.90 -17.68
C PHE A 163 11.95 0.39 -19.11
N THR A 164 11.07 0.74 -20.05
CA THR A 164 11.27 0.42 -21.48
C THR A 164 12.48 1.13 -22.07
N CYS A 165 12.80 2.35 -21.58
CA CYS A 165 14.01 3.07 -22.00
C CYS A 165 15.29 2.55 -21.34
N LEU A 166 15.19 1.72 -20.28
CA LEU A 166 16.35 1.13 -19.58
C LEU A 166 16.77 -0.23 -20.13
N VAL A 167 15.98 -0.85 -20.97
CA VAL A 167 16.29 -2.12 -21.66
C VAL A 167 17.06 -1.85 -22.94
#